data_7c6d0f572abec1d8ccefc3c1445a4327
#
_entry.id   7c6d0f572abec1d8ccefc3c1445a4327
#
_cell.length_a   1.000
_cell.length_b   1.000
_cell.length_c   1.000
_cell.angle_alpha   90.00
_cell.angle_beta   90.00
_cell.angle_gamma   90.00
#
_symmetry.space_group_name_H-M   'P 1'
#
loop_
_entity.id
_entity.type
_entity.pdbx_description
1 polymer ?
#
loop_
_entity_poly.entity_id
_entity_poly.type
_entity_poly.pdbx_seq_one_letter_code
_entity_poly.pdbx_strand_id
1 'polypeptide(L)'
;MSCIRPRRLVLVAILLALPVLPGLADAHAKLARSDPPASSTLRGTPPEVKLWFTESLEPSFSGAHLLDGERRRVDGAAARVDAVDAALLRMTVPALGPGRYTVVYRVVSVDSHVTAGELTFRIVR
;
A
#
# COMPACT_ATOMS: atom_id res chain seq x y z
N MET A 1 71.70 -39.32 13.98
CA MET A 1 71.20 -37.93 14.05
C MET A 1 69.94 -37.81 13.15
N SER A 2 68.78 -37.78 13.77
CA SER A 2 67.49 -37.73 13.06
C SER A 2 67.09 -36.30 12.87
N CYS A 3 67.11 -35.82 11.62
CA CYS A 3 66.53 -34.53 11.28
C CYS A 3 65.00 -34.64 11.24
N ILE A 4 64.32 -34.14 12.27
CA ILE A 4 62.87 -33.99 12.26
C ILE A 4 62.53 -32.70 11.50
N ARG A 5 61.96 -32.86 10.32
CA ARG A 5 61.43 -31.72 9.56
C ARG A 5 60.05 -31.35 10.10
N PRO A 6 59.79 -30.10 10.48
CA PRO A 6 58.47 -29.70 10.91
C PRO A 6 57.51 -29.67 9.69
N ARG A 7 56.46 -30.50 9.79
CA ARG A 7 55.34 -30.45 8.85
C ARG A 7 54.59 -29.15 9.08
N ARG A 8 54.68 -28.21 8.12
CA ARG A 8 53.88 -27.03 8.12
C ARG A 8 52.40 -27.44 7.85
N LEU A 9 51.60 -27.36 8.88
CA LEU A 9 50.13 -27.43 8.72
C LEU A 9 49.67 -26.17 7.97
N VAL A 10 49.24 -26.35 6.74
CA VAL A 10 48.54 -25.31 5.99
C VAL A 10 47.07 -25.40 6.42
N LEU A 11 46.66 -24.49 7.29
CA LEU A 11 45.25 -24.29 7.62
C LEU A 11 44.59 -23.59 6.41
N VAL A 12 43.90 -24.38 5.57
CA VAL A 12 43.00 -23.84 4.56
C VAL A 12 41.75 -23.37 5.25
N ALA A 13 41.65 -22.07 5.46
CA ALA A 13 40.42 -21.45 5.91
C ALA A 13 39.39 -21.47 4.76
N ILE A 14 38.48 -22.44 4.79
CA ILE A 14 37.33 -22.46 3.89
C ILE A 14 36.38 -21.35 4.36
N LEU A 15 36.43 -20.21 3.67
CA LEU A 15 35.47 -19.13 3.83
C LEU A 15 34.14 -19.61 3.27
N LEU A 16 33.24 -20.05 4.14
CA LEU A 16 31.90 -20.41 3.77
C LEU A 16 31.16 -19.13 3.38
N ALA A 17 31.12 -18.80 2.09
CA ALA A 17 30.25 -17.76 1.55
C ALA A 17 28.81 -18.25 1.67
N LEU A 18 28.10 -17.81 2.72
CA LEU A 18 26.65 -17.99 2.78
C LEU A 18 26.04 -17.21 1.60
N PRO A 19 25.19 -17.84 0.78
CA PRO A 19 24.43 -17.10 -0.22
C PRO A 19 23.47 -16.16 0.54
N VAL A 20 23.64 -14.87 0.35
CA VAL A 20 22.65 -13.87 0.73
C VAL A 20 21.46 -14.10 -0.18
N LEU A 21 20.46 -14.83 0.32
CA LEU A 21 19.16 -14.94 -0.36
C LEU A 21 18.60 -13.53 -0.45
N PRO A 22 18.28 -13.03 -1.65
CA PRO A 22 17.54 -11.78 -1.76
C PRO A 22 16.23 -11.97 -1.01
N GLY A 23 15.98 -11.13 0.00
CA GLY A 23 14.70 -11.11 0.69
C GLY A 23 13.61 -10.99 -0.35
N LEU A 24 12.55 -11.80 -0.22
CA LEU A 24 11.37 -11.69 -1.05
C LEU A 24 10.89 -10.24 -0.95
N ALA A 25 11.03 -9.47 -2.02
CA ALA A 25 10.45 -8.14 -2.10
C ALA A 25 8.95 -8.29 -1.90
N ASP A 26 8.38 -7.54 -0.94
CA ASP A 26 6.96 -7.54 -0.69
C ASP A 26 6.26 -6.89 -1.90
N ALA A 27 5.70 -7.73 -2.77
CA ALA A 27 5.09 -7.35 -4.04
C ALA A 27 3.63 -6.85 -3.88
N HIS A 28 3.15 -6.68 -2.63
CA HIS A 28 1.80 -6.19 -2.36
C HIS A 28 1.71 -4.68 -2.58
N ALA A 29 0.68 -4.24 -3.28
CA ALA A 29 0.34 -2.82 -3.35
C ALA A 29 -0.04 -2.33 -1.95
N LYS A 30 0.75 -1.41 -1.39
CA LYS A 30 0.47 -0.79 -0.10
C LYS A 30 -0.01 0.63 -0.32
N LEU A 31 -0.91 1.10 0.54
CA LEU A 31 -1.30 2.51 0.54
C LEU A 31 -0.09 3.36 0.96
N ALA A 32 0.42 4.16 0.03
CA ALA A 32 1.55 5.04 0.26
C ALA A 32 1.12 6.42 0.75
N ARG A 33 0.01 6.94 0.22
CA ARG A 33 -0.51 8.27 0.50
C ARG A 33 -2.00 8.34 0.19
N SER A 34 -2.72 9.22 0.89
CA SER A 34 -4.12 9.54 0.60
C SER A 34 -4.38 11.04 0.63
N ASP A 35 -5.40 11.47 -0.09
CA ASP A 35 -5.96 12.80 -0.04
C ASP A 35 -7.50 12.68 -0.04
N PRO A 36 -8.21 13.02 1.04
CA PRO A 36 -7.71 13.56 2.32
C PRO A 36 -6.73 12.62 3.05
N PRO A 37 -5.77 13.18 3.82
CA PRO A 37 -4.90 12.35 4.65
C PRO A 37 -5.71 11.56 5.69
N ALA A 38 -5.23 10.37 6.04
CA ALA A 38 -5.84 9.56 7.11
C ALA A 38 -5.93 10.35 8.42
N SER A 39 -7.05 10.23 9.10
CA SER A 39 -7.34 10.90 10.38
C SER A 39 -7.34 12.44 10.31
N SER A 40 -7.47 13.03 9.13
CA SER A 40 -7.53 14.48 8.96
C SER A 40 -8.93 15.04 9.27
N THR A 41 -8.97 16.34 9.56
CA THR A 41 -10.20 17.10 9.74
C THR A 41 -10.26 18.18 8.66
N LEU A 42 -11.38 18.21 7.93
CA LEU A 42 -11.62 19.11 6.81
C LEU A 42 -12.73 20.11 7.12
N ARG A 43 -12.63 21.27 6.50
CA ARG A 43 -13.75 22.24 6.45
C ARG A 43 -14.44 22.10 5.10
N GLY A 44 -15.53 21.35 5.07
CA GLY A 44 -16.30 21.08 3.86
C GLY A 44 -15.91 19.79 3.14
N THR A 45 -16.72 19.46 2.15
CA THR A 45 -16.56 18.22 1.38
C THR A 45 -15.38 18.32 0.43
N PRO A 46 -14.44 17.36 0.43
CA PRO A 46 -13.42 17.28 -0.61
C PRO A 46 -14.07 16.87 -1.94
N PRO A 47 -13.58 17.35 -3.10
CA PRO A 47 -14.16 17.00 -4.40
C PRO A 47 -13.99 15.53 -4.75
N GLU A 48 -12.90 14.93 -4.30
CA GLU A 48 -12.60 13.51 -4.52
C GLU A 48 -11.71 12.95 -3.40
N VAL A 49 -11.69 11.63 -3.31
CA VAL A 49 -10.72 10.89 -2.52
C VAL A 49 -9.70 10.29 -3.49
N LYS A 50 -8.43 10.47 -3.18
CA LYS A 50 -7.29 9.91 -3.92
C LYS A 50 -6.49 8.98 -3.05
N LEU A 51 -6.19 7.80 -3.55
CA LEU A 51 -5.40 6.78 -2.86
C LEU A 51 -4.24 6.38 -3.76
N TRP A 52 -3.01 6.68 -3.34
CA TRP A 52 -1.79 6.28 -4.05
C TRP A 52 -1.21 5.02 -3.41
N PHE A 53 -0.98 4.04 -4.23
CA PHE A 53 -0.40 2.76 -3.83
C PHE A 53 1.05 2.65 -4.30
N THR A 54 1.77 1.67 -3.76
CA THR A 54 3.18 1.44 -4.10
C THR A 54 3.36 0.69 -5.41
N GLU A 55 2.28 0.09 -5.94
CA GLU A 55 2.28 -0.72 -7.15
C GLU A 55 1.15 -0.29 -8.08
N SER A 56 1.30 -0.56 -9.37
CA SER A 56 0.23 -0.39 -10.35
C SER A 56 -0.94 -1.33 -10.05
N LEU A 57 -2.14 -0.84 -10.26
CA LEU A 57 -3.39 -1.54 -9.93
C LEU A 57 -4.05 -2.11 -11.18
N GLU A 58 -4.74 -3.24 -10.99
CA GLU A 58 -5.66 -3.79 -11.98
C GLU A 58 -6.99 -3.03 -11.92
N PRO A 59 -7.37 -2.25 -12.96
CA PRO A 59 -8.55 -1.41 -12.90
C PRO A 59 -9.85 -2.18 -12.67
N SER A 60 -10.00 -3.35 -13.30
CA SER A 60 -11.21 -4.15 -13.21
C SER A 60 -11.46 -4.78 -11.84
N PHE A 61 -10.43 -4.85 -10.99
CA PHE A 61 -10.49 -5.52 -9.70
C PHE A 61 -10.20 -4.61 -8.51
N SER A 62 -10.00 -3.32 -8.76
CA SER A 62 -9.66 -2.35 -7.73
C SER A 62 -10.79 -1.36 -7.54
N GLY A 63 -11.15 -1.09 -6.28
CA GLY A 63 -12.23 -0.17 -5.97
C GLY A 63 -12.18 0.33 -4.53
N ALA A 64 -13.07 1.27 -4.25
CA ALA A 64 -13.25 1.84 -2.92
C ALA A 64 -14.70 2.28 -2.72
N HIS A 65 -15.09 2.38 -1.46
CA HIS A 65 -16.38 2.90 -1.03
C HIS A 65 -16.19 3.93 0.06
N LEU A 66 -17.13 4.86 0.16
CA LEU A 66 -17.19 5.84 1.23
C LEU A 66 -18.37 5.51 2.14
N LEU A 67 -18.10 5.41 3.43
CA LEU A 67 -19.10 5.13 4.46
C LEU A 67 -19.25 6.32 5.39
N ASP A 68 -20.46 6.56 5.87
CA ASP A 68 -20.74 7.54 6.93
C ASP A 68 -20.42 6.99 8.33
N GLY A 69 -20.75 7.78 9.37
CA GLY A 69 -20.49 7.38 10.76
C GLY A 69 -21.29 6.17 11.22
N GLU A 70 -22.36 5.79 10.53
CA GLU A 70 -23.16 4.59 10.79
C GLU A 70 -22.83 3.44 9.79
N ARG A 71 -21.72 3.58 9.07
CA ARG A 71 -21.21 2.62 8.08
C ARG A 71 -22.17 2.38 6.92
N ARG A 72 -22.97 3.35 6.57
CA ARG A 72 -23.81 3.33 5.36
C ARG A 72 -23.02 3.91 4.18
N ARG A 73 -23.16 3.31 3.01
CA ARG A 73 -22.53 3.82 1.79
C ARG A 73 -23.12 5.17 1.40
N VAL A 74 -22.23 6.11 1.16
CA VAL A 74 -22.57 7.48 0.73
C VAL A 74 -21.78 7.90 -0.53
N ASP A 75 -20.99 7.00 -1.11
CA ASP A 75 -20.29 7.27 -2.37
C ASP A 75 -21.28 7.34 -3.55
N GLY A 76 -20.93 8.15 -4.53
CA GLY A 76 -21.68 8.27 -5.79
C GLY A 76 -21.14 7.32 -6.84
N ALA A 77 -20.40 7.85 -7.83
CA ALA A 77 -19.79 7.06 -8.88
C ALA A 77 -18.74 6.08 -8.33
N ALA A 78 -18.58 4.96 -9.03
CA ALA A 78 -17.57 3.96 -8.68
C ALA A 78 -16.16 4.56 -8.73
N ALA A 79 -15.30 4.14 -7.78
CA ALA A 79 -13.89 4.48 -7.81
C ALA A 79 -13.23 3.87 -9.05
N ARG A 80 -12.23 4.56 -9.57
CA ARG A 80 -11.51 4.13 -10.78
C ARG A 80 -10.01 4.38 -10.65
N VAL A 81 -9.23 3.54 -11.29
CA VAL A 81 -7.79 3.77 -11.46
C VAL A 81 -7.58 4.93 -12.44
N ASP A 82 -6.66 5.84 -12.10
CA ASP A 82 -6.34 6.98 -12.92
C ASP A 82 -5.76 6.55 -14.28
N ALA A 83 -6.15 7.29 -15.35
CA ALA A 83 -5.71 6.94 -16.71
C ALA A 83 -4.22 7.16 -16.96
N VAL A 84 -3.57 8.03 -16.17
CA VAL A 84 -2.16 8.39 -16.31
C VAL A 84 -1.30 7.72 -15.24
N ASP A 85 -1.76 7.71 -14.00
CA ASP A 85 -1.05 7.08 -12.87
C ASP A 85 -1.75 5.76 -12.48
N ALA A 86 -1.22 4.65 -12.92
CA ALA A 86 -1.79 3.33 -12.67
C ALA A 86 -1.76 2.91 -11.19
N ALA A 87 -1.02 3.60 -10.34
CA ALA A 87 -0.98 3.37 -8.90
C ALA A 87 -1.97 4.26 -8.12
N LEU A 88 -2.73 5.11 -8.80
CA LEU A 88 -3.70 6.04 -8.21
C LEU A 88 -5.13 5.54 -8.40
N LEU A 89 -5.84 5.33 -7.28
CA LEU A 89 -7.28 5.08 -7.27
C LEU A 89 -8.01 6.38 -6.90
N ARG A 90 -9.01 6.76 -7.68
CA ARG A 90 -9.78 8.00 -7.50
C ARG A 90 -11.25 7.70 -7.30
N MET A 91 -11.88 8.44 -6.38
CA MET A 91 -13.31 8.35 -6.12
C MET A 91 -13.90 9.75 -5.97
N THR A 92 -14.88 10.08 -6.80
CA THR A 92 -15.64 11.33 -6.68
C THR A 92 -16.50 11.29 -5.42
N VAL A 93 -16.52 12.39 -4.68
CA VAL A 93 -17.27 12.51 -3.42
C VAL A 93 -18.48 13.39 -3.65
N PRO A 94 -19.70 12.93 -3.34
CA PRO A 94 -20.89 13.79 -3.35
C PRO A 94 -20.83 14.78 -2.18
N ALA A 95 -21.70 15.79 -2.21
CA ALA A 95 -21.81 16.73 -1.08
C ALA A 95 -22.14 15.98 0.21
N LEU A 96 -21.34 16.21 1.26
CA LEU A 96 -21.45 15.54 2.56
C LEU A 96 -21.62 16.57 3.67
N GLY A 97 -22.42 16.22 4.66
CA GLY A 97 -22.53 16.99 5.91
C GLY A 97 -21.34 16.77 6.85
N PRO A 98 -21.27 17.56 7.94
CA PRO A 98 -20.31 17.32 9.00
C PRO A 98 -20.45 15.90 9.57
N GLY A 99 -19.34 15.27 9.88
CA GLY A 99 -19.32 13.92 10.45
C GLY A 99 -18.01 13.20 10.18
N ARG A 100 -17.96 11.96 10.64
CA ARG A 100 -16.85 11.05 10.38
C ARG A 100 -17.17 10.18 9.18
N TYR A 101 -16.20 10.03 8.29
CA TYR A 101 -16.31 9.20 7.10
C TYR A 101 -15.18 8.20 7.03
N THR A 102 -15.47 7.02 6.49
CA THR A 102 -14.50 5.94 6.31
C THR A 102 -14.40 5.59 4.84
N VAL A 103 -13.19 5.62 4.30
CA VAL A 103 -12.89 5.10 2.98
C VAL A 103 -12.48 3.65 3.14
N VAL A 104 -13.21 2.73 2.52
CA VAL A 104 -12.89 1.30 2.49
C VAL A 104 -12.40 0.97 1.10
N TYR A 105 -11.22 0.38 0.96
CA TYR A 105 -10.66 0.02 -0.32
C TYR A 105 -10.28 -1.45 -0.39
N ARG A 106 -10.40 -2.00 -1.59
CA ARG A 106 -9.88 -3.30 -1.96
C ARG A 106 -9.26 -3.16 -3.35
N VAL A 107 -7.98 -3.40 -3.44
CA VAL A 107 -7.21 -3.26 -4.67
C VAL A 107 -6.47 -4.53 -5.00
N VAL A 108 -6.26 -4.75 -6.30
CA VAL A 108 -5.46 -5.84 -6.82
C VAL A 108 -4.32 -5.23 -7.63
N SER A 109 -3.09 -5.57 -7.27
CA SER A 109 -1.92 -5.14 -8.03
C SER A 109 -1.78 -5.95 -9.33
N VAL A 110 -1.01 -5.42 -10.27
CA VAL A 110 -0.79 -6.08 -11.58
C VAL A 110 -0.13 -7.45 -11.46
N ASP A 111 0.50 -7.76 -10.34
CA ASP A 111 1.05 -9.09 -10.01
C ASP A 111 0.05 -10.01 -9.27
N SER A 112 -1.25 -9.63 -9.26
CA SER A 112 -2.37 -10.41 -8.72
C SER A 112 -2.45 -10.51 -7.20
N HIS A 113 -1.78 -9.62 -6.44
CA HIS A 113 -1.91 -9.56 -4.99
C HIS A 113 -3.06 -8.63 -4.57
N VAL A 114 -3.86 -9.10 -3.62
CA VAL A 114 -5.00 -8.34 -3.08
C VAL A 114 -4.58 -7.61 -1.81
N THR A 115 -4.92 -6.33 -1.72
CA THR A 115 -4.75 -5.51 -0.52
C THR A 115 -6.07 -4.84 -0.20
N ALA A 116 -6.50 -4.91 1.06
CA ALA A 116 -7.70 -4.26 1.55
C ALA A 116 -7.37 -3.48 2.82
N GLY A 117 -8.07 -2.38 3.02
CA GLY A 117 -7.90 -1.54 4.20
C GLY A 117 -8.93 -0.44 4.26
N GLU A 118 -8.81 0.38 5.28
CA GLU A 118 -9.67 1.54 5.45
C GLU A 118 -8.91 2.70 6.09
N LEU A 119 -9.39 3.92 5.84
CA LEU A 119 -8.93 5.13 6.49
C LEU A 119 -10.11 6.04 6.79
N THR A 120 -9.95 6.92 7.73
CA THR A 120 -11.02 7.84 8.16
C THR A 120 -10.59 9.28 7.99
N PHE A 121 -11.58 10.14 7.77
CA PHE A 121 -11.43 11.59 7.90
C PHE A 121 -12.73 12.18 8.50
N ARG A 122 -12.65 13.41 8.94
CA ARG A 122 -13.78 14.12 9.54
C ARG A 122 -14.04 15.40 8.77
N ILE A 123 -15.33 15.71 8.57
CA ILE A 123 -15.77 17.01 8.06
C ILE A 123 -16.38 17.80 9.23
N VAL A 124 -15.97 19.04 9.36
CA VAL A 124 -16.52 20.03 10.31
C VAL A 124 -17.06 21.22 9.53
N ARG A 125 -17.88 22.04 10.19
CA ARG A 125 -18.42 23.27 9.62
C ARG A 125 -17.39 24.40 9.63
#